data_35a3a3fcedb49f8aef9ecd1bbc81ef43
#
_entry.id   35a3a3fcedb49f8aef9ecd1bbc81ef43
#
_cell.length_a   1.000
_cell.length_b   1.000
_cell.length_c   1.000
_cell.angle_alpha   90.00
_cell.angle_beta   90.00
_cell.angle_gamma   90.00
#
_symmetry.space_group_name_H-M   'P 1'
#
loop_
_entity.id
_entity.type
_entity.pdbx_description
1 polymer ?
#
loop_
_entity_poly.entity_id
_entity_poly.type
_entity_poly.pdbx_seq_one_letter_code
_entity_poly.pdbx_strand_id
1 'polypeptide(L)'
;MVYRICDNLFRFWYRFVPQYTGTIEEGLGAAVAARIVKRDLSTFVGPTFEEVCRQWLIRQVVEGELDVLPKAIGSWWGTNPATRHQEEIDIVLEDADGELVVGECKWRNEPVDTDVLETLERRSALLGRPIKQYYLFSKGGFSEACQNRATQASSARLVGLEQLL
;
A
#
# COMPACT_ATOMS: atom_id res chain seq x y z
N MET A 1 17.07 13.11 8.46
CA MET A 1 17.13 11.64 8.29
C MET A 1 16.10 11.04 9.21
N VAL A 2 15.18 10.21 8.71
CA VAL A 2 14.15 9.54 9.51
C VAL A 2 14.54 8.07 9.64
N TYR A 3 14.66 7.57 10.87
CA TYR A 3 14.89 6.16 11.13
C TYR A 3 13.56 5.44 11.32
N ARG A 4 13.39 4.28 10.69
CA ARG A 4 12.22 3.42 10.84
C ARG A 4 12.65 2.05 11.40
N ILE A 5 11.92 1.56 12.39
CA ILE A 5 12.08 0.18 12.85
C ILE A 5 11.51 -0.74 11.76
N CYS A 6 12.34 -1.60 11.18
CA CYS A 6 11.92 -2.52 10.11
C CYS A 6 11.30 -3.80 10.65
N ASP A 7 11.70 -4.26 11.82
CA ASP A 7 11.19 -5.48 12.44
C ASP A 7 9.75 -5.27 12.95
N ASN A 8 8.81 -6.08 12.46
CA ASN A 8 7.40 -5.95 12.77
C ASN A 8 7.05 -6.33 14.21
N LEU A 9 7.82 -7.24 14.84
CA LEU A 9 7.63 -7.59 16.25
C LEU A 9 8.00 -6.41 17.15
N PHE A 10 9.16 -5.80 16.90
CA PHE A 10 9.56 -4.59 17.64
C PHE A 10 8.60 -3.42 17.40
N ARG A 11 8.15 -3.20 16.16
CA ARG A 11 7.13 -2.19 15.86
C ARG A 11 5.85 -2.44 16.66
N PHE A 12 5.36 -3.68 16.67
CA PHE A 12 4.19 -4.09 17.45
C PHE A 12 4.41 -3.84 18.93
N TRP A 13 5.55 -4.31 19.46
CA TRP A 13 5.87 -4.18 20.87
C TRP A 13 5.89 -2.71 21.29
N TYR A 14 6.65 -1.86 20.61
CA TYR A 14 6.75 -0.42 20.94
C TYR A 14 5.41 0.31 20.78
N ARG A 15 4.56 -0.12 19.87
CA ARG A 15 3.26 0.51 19.66
C ARG A 15 2.25 0.15 20.73
N PHE A 16 2.21 -1.10 21.19
CA PHE A 16 1.09 -1.62 21.98
C PHE A 16 1.46 -2.05 23.41
N VAL A 17 2.69 -2.46 23.68
CA VAL A 17 3.04 -3.09 24.96
C VAL A 17 3.46 -2.08 26.04
N PRO A 18 4.39 -1.13 25.82
CA PRO A 18 4.96 -0.32 26.90
C PRO A 18 3.92 0.49 27.69
N GLN A 19 2.88 0.98 26.99
CA GLN A 19 1.82 1.79 27.61
C GLN A 19 0.92 0.99 28.57
N TYR A 20 0.92 -0.34 28.44
CA TYR A 20 0.04 -1.25 29.16
C TYR A 20 0.78 -2.31 29.95
N THR A 21 2.10 -2.14 30.16
CA THR A 21 2.96 -3.14 30.83
C THR A 21 2.38 -3.55 32.19
N GLY A 22 2.04 -2.60 33.07
CA GLY A 22 1.43 -2.92 34.35
C GLY A 22 0.09 -3.69 34.25
N THR A 23 -0.77 -3.26 33.31
CA THR A 23 -2.05 -3.94 33.06
C THR A 23 -1.84 -5.38 32.57
N ILE A 24 -0.83 -5.60 31.75
CA ILE A 24 -0.48 -6.92 31.21
C ILE A 24 0.08 -7.80 32.33
N GLU A 25 0.96 -7.25 33.17
CA GLU A 25 1.55 -7.97 34.32
C GLU A 25 0.49 -8.39 35.37
N GLU A 26 -0.57 -7.60 35.51
CA GLU A 26 -1.75 -7.96 36.33
C GLU A 26 -2.65 -9.03 35.68
N GLY A 27 -2.25 -9.60 34.52
CA GLY A 27 -2.99 -10.68 33.85
C GLY A 27 -4.09 -10.20 32.89
N LEU A 28 -4.23 -8.90 32.64
CA LEU A 28 -5.26 -8.30 31.79
C LEU A 28 -4.83 -8.18 30.31
N GLY A 29 -3.79 -8.87 29.88
CA GLY A 29 -3.26 -8.81 28.51
C GLY A 29 -4.30 -9.13 27.43
N ALA A 30 -5.21 -10.08 27.67
CA ALA A 30 -6.30 -10.39 26.77
C ALA A 30 -7.27 -9.20 26.56
N ALA A 31 -7.55 -8.43 27.62
CA ALA A 31 -8.38 -7.23 27.53
C ALA A 31 -7.69 -6.11 26.73
N VAL A 32 -6.38 -5.94 26.91
CA VAL A 32 -5.56 -5.01 26.11
C VAL A 32 -5.61 -5.42 24.64
N ALA A 33 -5.38 -6.69 24.31
CA ALA A 33 -5.46 -7.20 22.96
C ALA A 33 -6.83 -6.94 22.31
N ALA A 34 -7.92 -7.24 23.01
CA ALA A 34 -9.27 -7.09 22.47
C ALA A 34 -9.69 -5.63 22.25
N ARG A 35 -9.29 -4.73 23.15
CA ARG A 35 -9.78 -3.33 23.14
C ARG A 35 -8.87 -2.36 22.43
N ILE A 36 -7.56 -2.56 22.50
CA ILE A 36 -6.55 -1.63 21.98
C ILE A 36 -5.95 -2.17 20.69
N VAL A 37 -5.32 -3.37 20.74
CA VAL A 37 -4.64 -3.92 19.58
C VAL A 37 -5.61 -4.14 18.42
N LYS A 38 -6.75 -4.79 18.66
CA LYS A 38 -7.76 -5.08 17.63
C LYS A 38 -8.30 -3.81 16.96
N ARG A 39 -8.49 -2.73 17.72
CA ARG A 39 -8.95 -1.44 17.18
C ARG A 39 -7.94 -0.81 16.24
N ASP A 40 -6.67 -0.81 16.62
CA ASP A 40 -5.61 -0.07 15.93
C ASP A 40 -4.81 -0.95 14.95
N LEU A 41 -5.09 -2.26 14.91
CA LEU A 41 -4.32 -3.24 14.14
C LEU A 41 -4.33 -2.94 12.64
N SER A 42 -5.46 -2.52 12.10
CA SER A 42 -5.58 -2.21 10.66
C SER A 42 -4.62 -1.09 10.26
N THR A 43 -4.60 0.00 11.04
CA THR A 43 -3.68 1.12 10.82
C THR A 43 -2.22 0.72 11.03
N PHE A 44 -1.96 -0.18 11.99
CA PHE A 44 -0.61 -0.69 12.24
C PHE A 44 -0.07 -1.55 11.09
N VAL A 45 -0.92 -2.37 10.47
CA VAL A 45 -0.55 -3.29 9.39
C VAL A 45 -0.39 -2.58 8.05
N GLY A 46 -1.07 -1.46 7.80
CA GLY A 46 -1.04 -0.73 6.52
C GLY A 46 0.35 -0.60 5.92
N PRO A 47 1.32 0.01 6.62
CA PRO A 47 2.69 0.17 6.09
C PRO A 47 3.44 -1.16 5.83
N THR A 48 3.07 -2.23 6.54
CA THR A 48 3.62 -3.57 6.27
C THR A 48 3.02 -4.15 5.00
N PHE A 49 1.74 -3.92 4.77
CA PHE A 49 1.05 -4.34 3.54
C PHE A 49 1.63 -3.65 2.31
N GLU A 50 1.89 -2.34 2.37
CA GLU A 50 2.58 -1.61 1.30
C GLU A 50 3.94 -2.24 0.96
N GLU A 51 4.72 -2.62 1.97
CA GLU A 51 6.01 -3.27 1.77
C GLU A 51 5.85 -4.66 1.10
N VAL A 52 4.85 -5.45 1.51
CA VAL A 52 4.53 -6.75 0.86
C VAL A 52 4.15 -6.54 -0.61
N CYS A 53 3.31 -5.55 -0.90
CA CYS A 53 2.92 -5.21 -2.28
C CYS A 53 4.12 -4.78 -3.13
N ARG A 54 5.01 -3.97 -2.55
CA ARG A 54 6.25 -3.55 -3.22
C ARG A 54 7.17 -4.74 -3.53
N GLN A 55 7.34 -5.67 -2.59
CA GLN A 55 8.13 -6.88 -2.80
C GLN A 55 7.51 -7.80 -3.84
N TRP A 56 6.18 -7.90 -3.87
CA TRP A 56 5.46 -8.64 -4.89
C TRP A 56 5.71 -8.06 -6.28
N LEU A 57 5.66 -6.73 -6.47
CA LEU A 57 5.99 -6.10 -7.75
C LEU A 57 7.41 -6.43 -8.21
N ILE A 58 8.39 -6.39 -7.32
CA ILE A 58 9.76 -6.78 -7.65
C ILE A 58 9.83 -8.24 -8.06
N ARG A 59 9.08 -9.12 -7.40
CA ARG A 59 8.98 -10.53 -7.78
C ARG A 59 8.43 -10.69 -9.20
N GLN A 60 7.37 -9.93 -9.55
CA GLN A 60 6.83 -9.95 -10.92
C GLN A 60 7.86 -9.53 -11.98
N VAL A 61 8.73 -8.59 -11.65
CA VAL A 61 9.85 -8.22 -12.55
C VAL A 61 10.85 -9.36 -12.69
N VAL A 62 11.24 -9.99 -11.58
CA VAL A 62 12.20 -11.11 -11.57
C VAL A 62 11.66 -12.33 -12.32
N GLU A 63 10.37 -12.58 -12.25
CA GLU A 63 9.66 -13.67 -12.93
C GLU A 63 9.36 -13.37 -14.40
N GLY A 64 9.60 -12.13 -14.86
CA GLY A 64 9.36 -11.70 -16.24
C GLY A 64 7.88 -11.39 -16.57
N GLU A 65 7.03 -11.32 -15.56
CA GLU A 65 5.60 -10.99 -15.70
C GLU A 65 5.35 -9.48 -15.81
N LEU A 66 6.28 -8.67 -15.34
CA LEU A 66 6.32 -7.22 -15.49
C LEU A 66 7.60 -6.83 -16.22
N ASP A 67 7.45 -6.44 -17.49
CA ASP A 67 8.57 -6.06 -18.38
C ASP A 67 9.01 -4.62 -18.08
N VAL A 68 9.83 -4.48 -17.06
CA VAL A 68 10.49 -3.23 -16.64
C VAL A 68 11.89 -3.52 -16.12
N LEU A 69 12.81 -2.59 -16.27
CA LEU A 69 14.10 -2.60 -15.59
C LEU A 69 14.09 -1.55 -14.47
N PRO A 70 13.84 -1.92 -13.21
CA PRO A 70 13.68 -0.96 -12.13
C PRO A 70 14.96 -0.17 -11.87
N LYS A 71 14.92 1.14 -12.01
CA LYS A 71 15.96 2.08 -11.61
C LYS A 71 15.79 2.49 -10.14
N ALA A 72 14.53 2.68 -9.71
CA ALA A 72 14.18 3.01 -8.33
C ALA A 72 12.77 2.51 -8.01
N ILE A 73 12.53 2.17 -6.75
CA ILE A 73 11.19 1.88 -6.23
C ILE A 73 11.04 2.49 -4.84
N GLY A 74 9.90 3.12 -4.58
CA GLY A 74 9.58 3.76 -3.31
C GLY A 74 8.14 4.24 -3.28
N SER A 75 7.83 5.13 -2.34
CA SER A 75 6.60 5.92 -2.30
C SER A 75 6.88 7.35 -2.76
N TRP A 76 5.84 8.04 -3.20
CA TRP A 76 5.93 9.45 -3.54
C TRP A 76 4.93 10.26 -2.71
N TRP A 77 5.36 11.40 -2.24
CA TRP A 77 4.48 12.41 -1.65
C TRP A 77 4.86 13.80 -2.16
N GLY A 78 3.84 14.63 -2.37
CA GLY A 78 4.03 15.98 -2.86
C GLY A 78 2.81 16.85 -2.61
N THR A 79 2.94 18.15 -2.85
CA THR A 79 1.81 19.07 -2.75
C THR A 79 1.17 19.25 -4.13
N ASN A 80 -0.12 19.00 -4.22
CA ASN A 80 -0.89 19.29 -5.42
C ASN A 80 -0.96 20.82 -5.60
N PRO A 81 -0.42 21.36 -6.69
CA PRO A 81 -0.36 22.81 -6.88
C PRO A 81 -1.73 23.48 -7.03
N ALA A 82 -2.74 22.74 -7.50
CA ALA A 82 -4.09 23.26 -7.69
C ALA A 82 -4.90 23.31 -6.38
N THR A 83 -4.80 22.27 -5.54
CA THR A 83 -5.60 22.15 -4.31
C THR A 83 -4.83 22.55 -3.05
N ARG A 84 -3.50 22.66 -3.13
CA ARG A 84 -2.56 22.88 -2.00
C ARG A 84 -2.61 21.79 -0.92
N HIS A 85 -3.24 20.64 -1.21
CA HIS A 85 -3.22 19.48 -0.32
C HIS A 85 -2.03 18.59 -0.61
N GLN A 86 -1.57 17.90 0.44
CA GLN A 86 -0.58 16.84 0.27
C GLN A 86 -1.23 15.62 -0.37
N GLU A 87 -0.55 15.05 -1.34
CA GLU A 87 -0.95 13.82 -2.05
C GLU A 87 0.18 12.79 -1.89
N GLU A 88 -0.21 11.53 -1.82
CA GLU A 88 0.71 10.41 -1.66
C GLU A 88 0.36 9.30 -2.65
N ILE A 89 1.38 8.61 -3.14
CA ILE A 89 1.26 7.37 -3.92
C ILE A 89 2.10 6.32 -3.20
N ASP A 90 1.49 5.21 -2.81
CA ASP A 90 2.11 4.19 -1.96
C ASP A 90 3.30 3.52 -2.64
N ILE A 91 3.20 3.26 -3.95
CA ILE A 91 4.26 2.63 -4.73
C ILE A 91 4.48 3.42 -6.02
N VAL A 92 5.72 3.81 -6.25
CA VAL A 92 6.21 4.36 -7.53
C VAL A 92 7.48 3.61 -7.89
N LEU A 93 7.46 2.90 -9.00
CA LEU A 93 8.61 2.24 -9.60
C LEU A 93 9.01 3.02 -10.85
N GLU A 94 10.24 3.48 -10.90
CA GLU A 94 10.84 4.14 -12.07
C GLU A 94 11.55 3.11 -12.93
N ASP A 95 11.13 2.97 -14.19
CA ASP A 95 11.80 2.15 -15.19
C ASP A 95 13.05 2.86 -15.75
N ALA A 96 13.99 2.09 -16.26
CA ALA A 96 15.19 2.60 -16.94
C ALA A 96 14.85 3.54 -18.11
N ASP A 97 13.76 3.30 -18.82
CA ASP A 97 13.27 4.10 -19.95
C ASP A 97 12.56 5.39 -19.52
N GLY A 98 12.39 5.59 -18.23
CA GLY A 98 11.76 6.79 -17.69
C GLY A 98 10.26 6.71 -17.52
N GLU A 99 9.62 5.58 -17.82
CA GLU A 99 8.22 5.32 -17.53
C GLU A 99 8.02 4.98 -16.04
N LEU A 100 6.79 5.06 -15.56
CA LEU A 100 6.47 4.75 -14.19
C LEU A 100 5.46 3.60 -14.10
N VAL A 101 5.65 2.74 -13.10
CA VAL A 101 4.62 1.85 -12.59
C VAL A 101 4.19 2.38 -11.24
N VAL A 102 2.89 2.59 -11.04
CA VAL A 102 2.34 3.16 -9.82
C VAL A 102 1.34 2.23 -9.15
N GLY A 103 1.28 2.26 -7.82
CA GLY A 103 0.41 1.39 -7.05
C GLY A 103 -0.20 2.07 -5.83
N GLU A 104 -1.43 1.68 -5.51
CA GLU A 104 -2.17 2.06 -4.30
C GLU A 104 -2.54 0.82 -3.51
N CYS A 105 -2.33 0.85 -2.18
CA CYS A 105 -2.49 -0.29 -1.29
C CYS A 105 -3.63 -0.04 -0.29
N LYS A 106 -4.62 -0.94 -0.22
CA LYS A 106 -5.77 -0.81 0.68
C LYS A 106 -5.88 -2.01 1.62
N TRP A 107 -5.41 -1.84 2.84
CA TRP A 107 -5.57 -2.80 3.94
C TRP A 107 -6.88 -2.55 4.70
N ARG A 108 -8.01 -2.85 4.05
CA ARG A 108 -9.35 -2.76 4.65
C ARG A 108 -10.20 -3.95 4.23
N ASN A 109 -11.31 -4.20 4.94
CA ASN A 109 -12.19 -5.34 4.63
C ASN A 109 -13.17 -5.04 3.50
N GLU A 110 -13.50 -3.75 3.31
CA GLU A 110 -14.40 -3.30 2.26
C GLU A 110 -13.72 -3.42 0.90
N PRO A 111 -14.45 -3.87 -0.14
CA PRO A 111 -13.93 -3.89 -1.50
C PRO A 111 -13.49 -2.49 -1.97
N VAL A 112 -12.43 -2.45 -2.76
CA VAL A 112 -11.96 -1.24 -3.43
C VAL A 112 -12.86 -0.95 -4.63
N ASP A 113 -13.31 0.30 -4.75
CA ASP A 113 -14.15 0.77 -5.86
C ASP A 113 -13.34 1.63 -6.85
N THR A 114 -13.99 2.09 -7.91
CA THR A 114 -13.39 2.87 -9.02
C THR A 114 -12.77 4.18 -8.58
N ASP A 115 -13.27 4.78 -7.52
CA ASP A 115 -12.79 6.05 -6.95
C ASP A 115 -11.29 5.99 -6.56
N VAL A 116 -10.83 4.82 -6.13
CA VAL A 116 -9.43 4.62 -5.77
C VAL A 116 -8.54 4.64 -7.02
N LEU A 117 -8.96 3.98 -8.11
CA LEU A 117 -8.23 4.03 -9.37
C LEU A 117 -8.20 5.44 -9.95
N GLU A 118 -9.34 6.14 -9.95
CA GLU A 118 -9.44 7.54 -10.39
C GLU A 118 -8.53 8.47 -9.57
N THR A 119 -8.46 8.23 -8.27
CA THR A 119 -7.56 8.98 -7.39
C THR A 119 -6.10 8.72 -7.72
N LEU A 120 -5.72 7.45 -7.96
CA LEU A 120 -4.36 7.08 -8.34
C LEU A 120 -3.98 7.69 -9.70
N GLU A 121 -4.87 7.61 -10.71
CA GLU A 121 -4.69 8.24 -12.02
C GLU A 121 -4.48 9.75 -11.91
N ARG A 122 -5.32 10.43 -11.13
CA ARG A 122 -5.21 11.87 -10.88
C ARG A 122 -3.91 12.25 -10.17
N ARG A 123 -3.50 11.48 -9.16
CA ARG A 123 -2.26 11.72 -8.40
C ARG A 123 -1.03 11.47 -9.26
N SER A 124 -1.01 10.41 -10.05
CA SER A 124 0.12 10.07 -10.90
C SER A 124 0.36 11.10 -12.01
N ALA A 125 -0.67 11.82 -12.46
CA ALA A 125 -0.50 12.94 -13.38
C ALA A 125 0.40 14.06 -12.81
N LEU A 126 0.48 14.20 -11.47
CA LEU A 126 1.38 15.15 -10.82
C LEU A 126 2.86 14.80 -10.98
N LEU A 127 3.18 13.56 -11.32
CA LEU A 127 4.56 13.10 -11.56
C LEU A 127 5.12 13.62 -12.88
N GLY A 128 4.27 14.07 -13.81
CA GLY A 128 4.68 14.63 -15.10
C GLY A 128 5.42 13.65 -16.01
N ARG A 129 5.19 12.35 -15.83
CA ARG A 129 5.86 11.25 -16.55
C ARG A 129 4.84 10.24 -17.04
N PRO A 130 5.12 9.50 -18.14
CA PRO A 130 4.23 8.47 -18.64
C PRO A 130 4.07 7.31 -17.62
N ILE A 131 2.84 6.86 -17.47
CA ILE A 131 2.52 5.72 -16.61
C ILE A 131 2.33 4.48 -17.49
N LYS A 132 3.19 3.50 -17.30
CA LYS A 132 3.17 2.21 -18.02
C LYS A 132 2.06 1.30 -17.46
N GLN A 133 1.93 1.26 -16.13
CA GLN A 133 1.00 0.35 -15.46
C GLN A 133 0.52 0.92 -14.12
N TYR A 134 -0.77 0.75 -13.84
CA TYR A 134 -1.39 1.01 -12.55
C TYR A 134 -1.64 -0.31 -11.81
N TYR A 135 -1.39 -0.34 -10.51
CA TYR A 135 -1.70 -1.46 -9.64
C TYR A 135 -2.60 -1.02 -8.49
N LEU A 136 -3.66 -1.76 -8.23
CA LEU A 136 -4.43 -1.65 -7.00
C LEU A 136 -4.27 -2.94 -6.21
N PHE A 137 -3.81 -2.80 -4.97
CA PHE A 137 -3.67 -3.91 -4.04
C PHE A 137 -4.75 -3.82 -2.97
N SER A 138 -5.48 -4.90 -2.74
CA SER A 138 -6.58 -4.89 -1.77
C SER A 138 -6.64 -6.17 -0.95
N LYS A 139 -6.80 -6.00 0.37
CA LYS A 139 -7.16 -7.10 1.27
C LYS A 139 -8.61 -7.54 1.07
N GLY A 140 -9.54 -6.60 0.92
CA GLY A 140 -10.98 -6.84 0.83
C GLY A 140 -11.50 -7.13 -0.58
N GLY A 141 -10.59 -7.25 -1.57
CA GLY A 141 -10.97 -7.43 -2.97
C GLY A 141 -11.46 -6.15 -3.64
N PHE A 142 -12.22 -6.28 -4.72
CA PHE A 142 -12.60 -5.19 -5.61
C PHE A 142 -14.08 -5.29 -5.96
N SER A 143 -14.75 -4.14 -6.12
CA SER A 143 -16.12 -4.08 -6.61
C SER A 143 -16.19 -4.56 -8.07
N GLU A 144 -17.36 -4.99 -8.52
CA GLU A 144 -17.59 -5.38 -9.92
C GLU A 144 -17.31 -4.19 -10.87
N ALA A 145 -17.68 -2.98 -10.47
CA ALA A 145 -17.40 -1.77 -11.23
C ALA A 145 -15.89 -1.53 -11.40
N CYS A 146 -15.10 -1.70 -10.33
CA CYS A 146 -13.65 -1.58 -10.38
C CYS A 146 -13.01 -2.65 -11.28
N GLN A 147 -13.48 -3.91 -11.20
CA GLN A 147 -13.00 -5.00 -12.05
C GLN A 147 -13.28 -4.72 -13.53
N ASN A 148 -14.50 -4.30 -13.86
CA ASN A 148 -14.90 -3.96 -15.23
C ASN A 148 -14.06 -2.79 -15.78
N ARG A 149 -13.82 -1.74 -14.98
CA ARG A 149 -12.97 -0.61 -15.37
C ARG A 149 -11.54 -1.04 -15.62
N ALA A 150 -10.94 -1.83 -14.74
CA ALA A 150 -9.57 -2.33 -14.90
C ALA A 150 -9.43 -3.21 -16.15
N THR A 151 -10.43 -4.00 -16.47
CA THR A 151 -10.45 -4.83 -17.69
C THR A 151 -10.51 -3.98 -18.96
N GLN A 152 -11.27 -2.89 -18.94
CA GLN A 152 -11.36 -1.94 -20.07
C GLN A 152 -10.10 -1.09 -20.22
N ALA A 153 -9.48 -0.70 -19.09
CA ALA A 153 -8.22 0.01 -19.07
C ALA A 153 -7.07 -1.01 -19.03
N SER A 154 -6.54 -1.40 -20.19
CA SER A 154 -5.45 -2.40 -20.28
C SER A 154 -4.21 -2.08 -19.44
N SER A 155 -4.10 -0.85 -18.95
CA SER A 155 -3.01 -0.36 -18.08
C SER A 155 -3.28 -0.52 -16.58
N ALA A 156 -4.43 -1.07 -16.14
CA ALA A 156 -4.75 -1.25 -14.72
C ALA A 156 -4.78 -2.74 -14.34
N ARG A 157 -4.09 -3.11 -13.26
CA ARG A 157 -4.09 -4.47 -12.69
C ARG A 157 -4.57 -4.45 -11.25
N LEU A 158 -5.43 -5.40 -10.91
CA LEU A 158 -5.99 -5.59 -9.58
C LEU A 158 -5.35 -6.82 -8.95
N VAL A 159 -4.82 -6.66 -7.73
CA VAL A 159 -4.10 -7.73 -7.01
C VAL A 159 -4.76 -7.91 -5.64
N GLY A 160 -5.42 -9.04 -5.47
CA GLY A 160 -6.02 -9.45 -4.20
C GLY A 160 -5.01 -10.09 -3.26
N LEU A 161 -5.42 -10.29 -2.00
CA LEU A 161 -4.56 -10.87 -0.96
C LEU A 161 -4.06 -12.27 -1.33
N GLU A 162 -4.89 -13.08 -1.99
CA GLU A 162 -4.54 -14.46 -2.39
C GLU A 162 -3.41 -14.52 -3.43
N GLN A 163 -3.23 -13.45 -4.22
CA GLN A 163 -2.18 -13.37 -5.23
C GLN A 163 -0.83 -12.90 -4.64
N LEU A 164 -0.86 -12.36 -3.42
CA LEU A 164 0.34 -11.88 -2.72
C LEU A 164 1.03 -12.98 -1.91
N LEU A 165 0.32 -14.07 -1.62
CA LEU A 165 0.76 -15.20 -0.81
C LEU A 165 1.30 -16.32 -1.69
#